data_c8459b950cc2033eb238f710140b1159
#
_entry.id   c8459b950cc2033eb238f710140b1159
#
_cell.length_a   1.000
_cell.length_b   1.000
_cell.length_c   1.000
_cell.angle_alpha   90.00
_cell.angle_beta   90.00
_cell.angle_gamma   90.00
#
_symmetry.space_group_name_H-M   'P 1'
#
loop_
_entity.id
_entity.type
_entity.pdbx_description
1 polymer ?
#
loop_
_entity_poly.entity_id
_entity_poly.type
_entity_poly.pdbx_seq_one_letter_code
_entity_poly.pdbx_strand_id
1 'polypeptide(L)'
;VRTTGRTARRTRSALLTVCVAVTALVASALAASLASANPAPPPASFTLAGAGFGHGVGMSQYGALAMAKAGLDASSIVTHYYQGTNVTPVADDMAVRVNLEFKKKQIRMRGEAVEGDGTLQANLAGTIVTAAPGESFAFTGDAGAVVAAKVVGGVRQELGIFPSVSLTWSGVANVVAKNGSFDSAGHRYRYGTIEILPTSDPSRTRLNVVNSLRLHEEYLYGISEVSSAWPDAALQAQVLAARTYALSA
;
A
#
# COMPACT_ATOMS: atom_id res chain seq x y z
N VAL A 1 64.25 83.75 -5.22
CA VAL A 1 64.06 83.26 -6.58
C VAL A 1 63.00 82.15 -6.52
N ARG A 2 61.85 82.37 -7.19
CA ARG A 2 60.70 81.49 -7.30
C ARG A 2 60.93 80.45 -8.39
N THR A 3 60.77 79.16 -8.09
CA THR A 3 60.28 78.16 -9.07
C THR A 3 60.15 76.79 -8.39
N THR A 4 59.08 76.49 -7.67
CA THR A 4 58.74 75.11 -7.28
C THR A 4 57.24 74.87 -7.09
N GLY A 5 56.38 75.71 -7.73
CA GLY A 5 54.92 75.58 -7.48
C GLY A 5 54.09 74.96 -8.62
N ARG A 6 54.68 74.66 -9.80
CA ARG A 6 53.86 74.33 -10.99
C ARG A 6 53.84 72.81 -11.35
N THR A 7 54.81 72.06 -10.94
CA THR A 7 54.87 70.59 -11.21
C THR A 7 54.04 69.74 -10.30
N ALA A 8 53.92 70.14 -8.99
CA ALA A 8 53.13 69.35 -7.99
C ALA A 8 51.61 69.40 -8.27
N ARG A 9 51.10 70.45 -8.92
CA ARG A 9 49.67 70.62 -9.20
C ARG A 9 49.20 69.74 -10.42
N ARG A 10 50.05 69.53 -11.38
CA ARG A 10 49.76 68.76 -12.62
C ARG A 10 49.78 67.24 -12.29
N THR A 11 50.67 66.79 -11.42
CA THR A 11 50.76 65.39 -11.04
C THR A 11 49.56 64.96 -10.14
N ARG A 12 49.06 65.84 -9.25
CA ARG A 12 47.85 65.53 -8.43
C ARG A 12 46.57 65.46 -9.27
N SER A 13 46.44 66.36 -10.28
CA SER A 13 45.29 66.31 -11.24
C SER A 13 45.32 65.03 -12.09
N ALA A 14 46.48 64.62 -12.56
CA ALA A 14 46.62 63.41 -13.37
C ALA A 14 46.35 62.15 -12.54
N LEU A 15 46.80 62.08 -11.28
CA LEU A 15 46.52 60.98 -10.38
C LEU A 15 45.04 60.91 -10.03
N LEU A 16 44.35 62.02 -9.80
CA LEU A 16 42.90 62.02 -9.51
C LEU A 16 42.10 61.56 -10.73
N THR A 17 42.49 61.99 -11.96
CA THR A 17 41.81 61.58 -13.22
C THR A 17 42.00 60.08 -13.47
N VAL A 18 43.18 59.52 -13.23
CA VAL A 18 43.44 58.10 -13.37
C VAL A 18 42.66 57.28 -12.30
N CYS A 19 42.61 57.70 -11.04
CA CYS A 19 41.83 57.02 -10.01
C CYS A 19 40.32 57.01 -10.32
N VAL A 20 39.77 58.15 -10.77
CA VAL A 20 38.35 58.25 -11.16
C VAL A 20 38.07 57.35 -12.38
N ALA A 21 38.96 57.26 -13.35
CA ALA A 21 38.79 56.38 -14.53
C ALA A 21 38.88 54.90 -14.14
N VAL A 22 39.78 54.51 -13.24
CA VAL A 22 39.89 53.11 -12.75
C VAL A 22 38.70 52.74 -11.89
N THR A 23 38.20 53.60 -11.02
CA THR A 23 36.99 53.33 -10.24
C THR A 23 35.74 53.22 -11.11
N ALA A 24 35.63 54.03 -12.17
CA ALA A 24 34.53 53.95 -13.14
C ALA A 24 34.58 52.64 -13.96
N LEU A 25 35.79 52.19 -14.36
CA LEU A 25 35.96 50.90 -15.06
C LEU A 25 35.64 49.70 -14.14
N VAL A 26 36.05 49.73 -12.88
CA VAL A 26 35.75 48.65 -11.91
C VAL A 26 34.26 48.66 -11.58
N ALA A 27 33.63 49.80 -11.44
CA ALA A 27 32.20 49.89 -11.19
C ALA A 27 31.37 49.39 -12.38
N SER A 28 31.80 49.65 -13.61
CA SER A 28 31.12 49.13 -14.80
C SER A 28 31.33 47.62 -15.00
N ALA A 29 32.51 47.10 -14.63
CA ALA A 29 32.76 45.65 -14.65
C ALA A 29 31.94 44.91 -13.57
N LEU A 30 31.79 45.50 -12.37
CA LEU A 30 30.91 44.96 -11.33
C LEU A 30 29.43 45.05 -11.74
N ALA A 31 29.00 46.12 -12.37
CA ALA A 31 27.63 46.27 -12.84
C ALA A 31 27.28 45.28 -13.99
N ALA A 32 28.26 44.92 -14.81
CA ALA A 32 28.09 43.91 -15.85
C ALA A 32 28.01 42.49 -15.29
N SER A 33 28.64 42.20 -14.11
CA SER A 33 28.54 40.89 -13.45
C SER A 33 27.26 40.75 -12.62
N LEU A 34 26.52 41.81 -12.36
CA LEU A 34 25.20 41.84 -11.75
C LEU A 34 24.06 41.83 -12.79
N ALA A 35 24.38 41.73 -14.09
CA ALA A 35 23.37 41.41 -15.07
C ALA A 35 22.79 40.04 -14.68
N SER A 36 21.63 40.07 -14.05
CA SER A 36 20.87 38.89 -13.69
C SER A 36 20.84 37.97 -14.89
N ALA A 37 21.50 36.82 -14.80
CA ALA A 37 21.23 35.74 -15.72
C ALA A 37 19.74 35.43 -15.54
N ASN A 38 18.88 35.94 -16.38
CA ASN A 38 17.50 35.50 -16.45
C ASN A 38 17.57 33.98 -16.57
N PRO A 39 16.99 33.24 -15.63
CA PRO A 39 16.96 31.80 -15.76
C PRO A 39 16.39 31.49 -17.15
N ALA A 40 17.05 30.61 -17.87
CA ALA A 40 16.55 30.20 -19.18
C ALA A 40 15.07 29.79 -19.01
N PRO A 41 14.19 30.21 -19.92
CA PRO A 41 12.80 29.82 -19.82
C PRO A 41 12.74 28.27 -19.73
N PRO A 42 11.85 27.71 -18.91
CA PRO A 42 11.71 26.27 -18.81
C PRO A 42 11.47 25.71 -20.22
N PRO A 43 12.00 24.55 -20.54
CA PRO A 43 11.79 23.93 -21.85
C PRO A 43 10.28 23.75 -22.10
N ALA A 44 9.86 23.98 -23.33
CA ALA A 44 8.46 23.88 -23.75
C ALA A 44 7.90 22.46 -23.58
N SER A 45 8.77 21.46 -23.48
CA SER A 45 8.42 20.07 -23.24
C SER A 45 9.54 19.33 -22.51
N PHE A 46 9.15 18.30 -21.75
CA PHE A 46 10.06 17.35 -21.13
C PHE A 46 9.83 15.98 -21.76
N THR A 47 10.89 15.28 -22.11
CA THR A 47 10.79 13.89 -22.54
C THR A 47 11.00 13.00 -21.32
N LEU A 48 10.00 12.16 -21.01
CA LEU A 48 10.08 11.16 -19.96
C LEU A 48 10.32 9.80 -20.63
N ALA A 49 11.35 9.10 -20.19
CA ALA A 49 11.60 7.71 -20.56
C ALA A 49 11.52 6.85 -19.30
N GLY A 50 10.78 5.76 -19.37
CA GLY A 50 10.60 4.86 -18.24
C GLY A 50 10.11 3.51 -18.70
N ALA A 51 10.17 2.53 -17.81
CA ALA A 51 9.65 1.19 -18.01
C ALA A 51 9.07 0.67 -16.71
N GLY A 52 8.09 -0.23 -16.80
CA GLY A 52 7.46 -0.87 -15.66
C GLY A 52 5.95 -0.70 -15.67
N PHE A 53 5.31 -1.34 -14.68
CA PHE A 53 3.88 -1.29 -14.44
C PHE A 53 3.61 -0.83 -13.01
N GLY A 54 2.53 -0.08 -12.79
CA GLY A 54 2.10 0.36 -11.47
C GLY A 54 2.54 1.79 -11.12
N HIS A 55 2.40 2.13 -9.85
CA HIS A 55 2.55 3.51 -9.36
C HIS A 55 4.01 3.96 -9.15
N GLY A 56 5.00 3.05 -9.23
CA GLY A 56 6.42 3.39 -9.07
C GLY A 56 6.84 3.84 -7.68
N VAL A 57 6.03 3.60 -6.64
CA VAL A 57 6.31 3.93 -5.24
C VAL A 57 6.56 2.66 -4.45
N GLY A 58 7.59 2.68 -3.58
CA GLY A 58 7.99 1.51 -2.79
C GLY A 58 8.90 0.56 -3.56
N MET A 59 8.93 -0.70 -3.15
CA MET A 59 9.81 -1.72 -3.72
C MET A 59 9.28 -2.24 -5.07
N SER A 60 10.12 -2.16 -6.12
CA SER A 60 9.82 -2.82 -7.39
C SER A 60 9.95 -4.33 -7.26
N GLN A 61 8.89 -5.08 -7.53
CA GLN A 61 8.88 -6.54 -7.47
C GLN A 61 9.93 -7.16 -8.42
N TYR A 62 9.94 -6.73 -9.68
CA TYR A 62 10.93 -7.21 -10.66
C TYR A 62 12.35 -6.70 -10.39
N GLY A 63 12.48 -5.53 -9.76
CA GLY A 63 13.76 -5.04 -9.26
C GLY A 63 14.30 -5.92 -8.13
N ALA A 64 13.45 -6.27 -7.16
CA ALA A 64 13.80 -7.22 -6.10
C ALA A 64 14.18 -8.60 -6.65
N LEU A 65 13.46 -9.10 -7.66
CA LEU A 65 13.81 -10.33 -8.37
C LEU A 65 15.19 -10.25 -9.03
N ALA A 66 15.51 -9.15 -9.72
CA ALA A 66 16.79 -8.96 -10.38
C ALA A 66 17.94 -8.90 -9.35
N MET A 67 17.76 -8.19 -8.25
CA MET A 67 18.73 -8.09 -7.17
C MET A 67 18.95 -9.44 -6.48
N ALA A 68 17.89 -10.21 -6.22
CA ALA A 68 18.00 -11.56 -5.66
C ALA A 68 18.74 -12.52 -6.60
N LYS A 69 18.49 -12.45 -7.91
CA LYS A 69 19.24 -13.21 -8.93
C LYS A 69 20.72 -12.80 -9.01
N ALA A 70 21.03 -11.55 -8.68
CA ALA A 70 22.39 -11.05 -8.58
C ALA A 70 23.08 -11.43 -7.24
N GLY A 71 22.38 -12.17 -6.36
CA GLY A 71 22.93 -12.68 -5.10
C GLY A 71 22.77 -11.76 -3.89
N LEU A 72 21.97 -10.69 -3.98
CA LEU A 72 21.69 -9.84 -2.83
C LEU A 72 20.67 -10.53 -1.91
N ASP A 73 20.86 -10.33 -0.60
CA ASP A 73 19.92 -10.81 0.42
C ASP A 73 18.69 -9.89 0.56
N ALA A 74 17.68 -10.36 1.30
CA ALA A 74 16.43 -9.63 1.48
C ALA A 74 16.62 -8.28 2.16
N SER A 75 17.54 -8.18 3.13
CA SER A 75 17.81 -6.92 3.84
C SER A 75 18.41 -5.88 2.90
N SER A 76 19.39 -6.27 2.10
CA SER A 76 20.02 -5.42 1.07
C SER A 76 18.98 -4.95 0.03
N ILE A 77 18.07 -5.84 -0.39
CA ILE A 77 16.99 -5.50 -1.33
C ILE A 77 16.06 -4.46 -0.72
N VAL A 78 15.56 -4.71 0.49
CA VAL A 78 14.60 -3.80 1.16
C VAL A 78 15.22 -2.43 1.39
N THR A 79 16.45 -2.37 1.94
CA THR A 79 17.11 -1.09 2.25
C THR A 79 17.53 -0.31 1.01
N HIS A 80 17.69 -0.96 -0.14
CA HIS A 80 17.89 -0.28 -1.42
C HIS A 80 16.68 0.59 -1.80
N TYR A 81 15.47 0.05 -1.64
CA TYR A 81 14.23 0.77 -1.98
C TYR A 81 13.75 1.71 -0.89
N TYR A 82 13.99 1.37 0.37
CA TYR A 82 13.62 2.16 1.54
C TYR A 82 14.87 2.74 2.21
N GLN A 83 15.46 3.73 1.53
CA GLN A 83 16.71 4.35 1.97
C GLN A 83 16.60 4.96 3.37
N GLY A 84 17.66 4.86 4.16
CA GLY A 84 17.69 5.36 5.54
C GLY A 84 16.96 4.49 6.56
N THR A 85 16.48 3.30 6.15
CA THR A 85 15.85 2.32 7.04
C THR A 85 16.79 1.17 7.36
N ASN A 86 16.47 0.42 8.42
CA ASN A 86 17.14 -0.82 8.78
C ASN A 86 16.11 -1.93 9.01
N VAL A 87 16.48 -3.17 8.70
CA VAL A 87 15.67 -4.34 9.05
C VAL A 87 15.95 -4.70 10.50
N THR A 88 14.92 -4.64 11.35
CA THR A 88 15.02 -4.95 12.78
C THR A 88 13.96 -5.98 13.18
N PRO A 89 14.24 -6.85 14.16
CA PRO A 89 13.22 -7.72 14.74
C PRO A 89 12.09 -6.90 15.37
N VAL A 90 10.86 -7.39 15.21
CA VAL A 90 9.66 -6.79 15.79
C VAL A 90 8.71 -7.90 16.23
N ALA A 91 7.96 -7.68 17.33
CA ALA A 91 6.89 -8.58 17.72
C ALA A 91 5.75 -8.51 16.68
N ASP A 92 5.30 -9.65 16.18
CA ASP A 92 4.28 -9.78 15.14
C ASP A 92 3.25 -10.89 15.43
N ASP A 93 3.04 -11.18 16.71
CA ASP A 93 2.05 -12.16 17.22
C ASP A 93 0.61 -11.60 17.29
N MET A 94 0.40 -10.38 16.81
CA MET A 94 -0.90 -9.73 16.82
C MET A 94 -1.84 -10.24 15.72
N ALA A 95 -3.13 -9.97 15.90
CA ALA A 95 -4.12 -10.17 14.86
C ALA A 95 -4.23 -8.92 13.96
N VAL A 96 -4.40 -9.16 12.66
CA VAL A 96 -4.74 -8.14 11.67
C VAL A 96 -6.13 -8.40 11.11
N ARG A 97 -6.85 -7.34 10.78
CA ARG A 97 -8.19 -7.42 10.19
C ARG A 97 -8.15 -6.93 8.75
N VAL A 98 -8.37 -7.84 7.82
CA VAL A 98 -8.30 -7.59 6.38
C VAL A 98 -9.71 -7.46 5.83
N ASN A 99 -10.05 -6.31 5.25
CA ASN A 99 -11.33 -6.12 4.59
C ASN A 99 -11.30 -6.82 3.22
N LEU A 100 -12.00 -7.95 3.11
CA LEU A 100 -12.06 -8.76 1.89
C LEU A 100 -13.06 -8.21 0.89
N GLU A 101 -14.22 -7.75 1.41
CA GLU A 101 -15.34 -7.29 0.57
C GLU A 101 -16.04 -6.10 1.22
N PHE A 102 -16.31 -5.08 0.42
CA PHE A 102 -16.87 -3.81 0.90
C PHE A 102 -18.23 -3.50 0.26
N LYS A 103 -19.21 -3.17 1.09
CA LYS A 103 -20.57 -2.74 0.68
C LYS A 103 -21.30 -3.70 -0.26
N LYS A 104 -21.27 -4.99 0.04
CA LYS A 104 -21.98 -6.02 -0.76
C LYS A 104 -23.43 -6.19 -0.33
N LYS A 105 -24.31 -6.50 -1.27
CA LYS A 105 -25.73 -6.78 -0.99
C LYS A 105 -25.94 -8.17 -0.43
N GLN A 106 -25.19 -9.12 -0.93
CA GLN A 106 -25.33 -10.53 -0.60
C GLN A 106 -23.95 -11.16 -0.48
N ILE A 107 -23.81 -12.06 0.48
CA ILE A 107 -22.61 -12.86 0.69
C ILE A 107 -23.06 -14.29 0.82
N ARG A 108 -22.36 -15.21 0.17
CA ARG A 108 -22.51 -16.65 0.33
C ARG A 108 -21.17 -17.23 0.72
N MET A 109 -21.17 -18.13 1.69
CA MET A 109 -19.98 -18.85 2.12
C MET A 109 -20.25 -20.35 2.16
N ARG A 110 -19.31 -21.13 1.65
CA ARG A 110 -19.32 -22.59 1.73
C ARG A 110 -17.94 -23.09 2.14
N GLY A 111 -17.89 -24.22 2.81
CA GLY A 111 -16.66 -24.95 3.05
C GLY A 111 -16.28 -25.83 1.84
N GLU A 112 -14.98 -26.01 1.65
CA GLU A 112 -14.42 -26.93 0.65
C GLU A 112 -13.46 -27.90 1.37
N ALA A 113 -13.60 -29.20 1.10
CA ALA A 113 -12.78 -30.26 1.70
C ALA A 113 -11.38 -30.30 1.04
N VAL A 114 -10.57 -29.27 1.35
CA VAL A 114 -9.18 -29.18 0.93
C VAL A 114 -8.32 -29.12 2.19
N GLU A 115 -7.57 -30.15 2.47
CA GLU A 115 -6.80 -30.31 3.71
C GLU A 115 -7.63 -30.10 4.99
N GLY A 116 -8.89 -30.58 4.96
CA GLY A 116 -9.90 -30.53 6.01
C GLY A 116 -11.20 -31.13 5.48
N ASP A 117 -12.22 -31.25 6.35
CA ASP A 117 -13.48 -31.90 6.02
C ASP A 117 -14.48 -31.00 5.27
N GLY A 118 -14.18 -29.72 5.11
CA GLY A 118 -15.05 -28.75 4.44
C GLY A 118 -16.26 -28.30 5.24
N THR A 119 -16.28 -28.49 6.55
CA THR A 119 -17.33 -27.95 7.43
C THR A 119 -17.15 -26.44 7.62
N LEU A 120 -18.26 -25.73 7.77
CA LEU A 120 -18.30 -24.30 8.06
C LEU A 120 -19.17 -24.07 9.30
N GLN A 121 -18.67 -23.31 10.27
CA GLN A 121 -19.38 -22.99 11.50
C GLN A 121 -19.66 -21.48 11.57
N ALA A 122 -20.92 -21.12 11.78
CA ALA A 122 -21.33 -19.75 12.03
C ALA A 122 -21.68 -19.56 13.49
N ASN A 123 -21.07 -18.58 14.13
CA ASN A 123 -21.44 -18.12 15.45
C ASN A 123 -22.49 -17.01 15.30
N LEU A 124 -23.69 -17.29 15.75
CA LEU A 124 -24.87 -16.45 15.71
C LEU A 124 -25.19 -15.98 17.12
N ALA A 125 -24.55 -14.91 17.56
CA ALA A 125 -24.68 -14.35 18.91
C ALA A 125 -24.49 -15.43 20.03
N GLY A 126 -23.47 -16.28 19.90
CA GLY A 126 -23.15 -17.34 20.85
C GLY A 126 -23.70 -18.72 20.48
N THR A 127 -24.66 -18.82 19.57
CA THR A 127 -25.14 -20.10 19.05
C THR A 127 -24.32 -20.53 17.83
N ILE A 128 -23.71 -21.71 17.88
CA ILE A 128 -22.95 -22.26 16.75
C ILE A 128 -23.88 -23.10 15.87
N VAL A 129 -23.94 -22.73 14.59
CA VAL A 129 -24.63 -23.49 13.56
C VAL A 129 -23.61 -24.01 12.55
N THR A 130 -23.65 -25.30 12.25
CA THR A 130 -22.73 -25.94 11.32
C THR A 130 -23.39 -26.18 9.97
N ALA A 131 -22.67 -25.85 8.91
CA ALA A 131 -22.96 -26.27 7.54
C ALA A 131 -21.99 -27.38 7.14
N ALA A 132 -22.52 -28.52 6.71
CA ALA A 132 -21.76 -29.65 6.22
C ALA A 132 -21.20 -29.37 4.81
N PRO A 133 -20.26 -30.18 4.29
CA PRO A 133 -19.83 -30.11 2.90
C PRO A 133 -21.02 -30.16 1.93
N GLY A 134 -21.03 -29.22 0.99
CA GLY A 134 -22.14 -29.05 0.05
C GLY A 134 -23.25 -28.10 0.50
N GLU A 135 -23.32 -27.77 1.78
CA GLU A 135 -24.17 -26.72 2.32
C GLU A 135 -23.48 -25.36 2.32
N SER A 136 -24.23 -24.29 2.55
CA SER A 136 -23.64 -22.95 2.61
C SER A 136 -24.42 -22.04 3.56
N PHE A 137 -23.77 -20.96 4.01
CA PHE A 137 -24.46 -19.83 4.62
C PHE A 137 -24.68 -18.72 3.59
N ALA A 138 -25.79 -18.02 3.72
CA ALA A 138 -26.13 -16.86 2.92
C ALA A 138 -26.48 -15.69 3.85
N PHE A 139 -25.94 -14.52 3.55
CA PHE A 139 -26.11 -13.30 4.33
C PHE A 139 -26.60 -12.17 3.47
N THR A 140 -27.53 -11.38 4.01
CA THR A 140 -27.99 -10.10 3.45
C THR A 140 -28.02 -9.07 4.57
N GLY A 141 -27.88 -7.78 4.21
CA GLY A 141 -28.00 -6.70 5.18
C GLY A 141 -29.44 -6.25 5.34
N ASP A 142 -29.82 -5.90 6.57
CA ASP A 142 -31.10 -5.28 6.89
C ASP A 142 -30.94 -4.27 8.03
N ALA A 143 -31.27 -3.01 7.79
CA ALA A 143 -31.33 -1.93 8.79
C ALA A 143 -30.17 -1.90 9.81
N GLY A 144 -28.93 -2.10 9.34
CA GLY A 144 -27.75 -2.12 10.22
C GLY A 144 -27.50 -3.46 10.90
N ALA A 145 -28.13 -4.55 10.43
CA ALA A 145 -27.96 -5.90 10.92
C ALA A 145 -27.65 -6.89 9.77
N VAL A 146 -27.28 -8.11 10.13
CA VAL A 146 -27.01 -9.24 9.23
C VAL A 146 -28.17 -10.23 9.31
N VAL A 147 -28.87 -10.43 8.23
CA VAL A 147 -29.83 -11.54 8.09
C VAL A 147 -29.07 -12.76 7.64
N ALA A 148 -29.07 -13.80 8.48
CA ALA A 148 -28.38 -15.05 8.22
C ALA A 148 -29.34 -16.17 7.83
N ALA A 149 -28.91 -16.99 6.88
CA ALA A 149 -29.62 -18.19 6.48
C ALA A 149 -28.64 -19.33 6.17
N LYS A 150 -29.06 -20.57 6.38
CA LYS A 150 -28.39 -21.79 5.92
C LYS A 150 -29.06 -22.23 4.61
N VAL A 151 -28.26 -22.72 3.66
CA VAL A 151 -28.76 -23.21 2.38
C VAL A 151 -28.39 -24.70 2.26
N VAL A 152 -29.41 -25.54 2.22
CA VAL A 152 -29.32 -27.01 2.15
C VAL A 152 -30.04 -27.48 0.90
N GLY A 153 -29.39 -28.18 0.00
CA GLY A 153 -30.00 -28.63 -1.24
C GLY A 153 -30.63 -27.53 -2.10
N GLY A 154 -30.10 -26.32 -2.00
CA GLY A 154 -30.63 -25.11 -2.67
C GLY A 154 -31.76 -24.41 -1.93
N VAL A 155 -32.30 -25.00 -0.87
CA VAL A 155 -33.36 -24.42 -0.05
C VAL A 155 -32.77 -23.54 1.03
N ARG A 156 -33.26 -22.30 1.11
CA ARG A 156 -32.87 -21.31 2.11
C ARG A 156 -33.67 -21.49 3.40
N GLN A 157 -32.98 -21.67 4.51
CA GLN A 157 -33.53 -21.78 5.86
C GLN A 157 -33.06 -20.54 6.66
N GLU A 158 -33.99 -19.69 7.05
CA GLU A 158 -33.68 -18.49 7.83
C GLU A 158 -33.23 -18.86 9.23
N LEU A 159 -32.14 -18.26 9.70
CA LEU A 159 -31.56 -18.47 11.03
C LEU A 159 -31.84 -17.27 11.96
N GLY A 160 -32.13 -16.09 11.40
CA GLY A 160 -32.44 -14.89 12.17
C GLY A 160 -31.67 -13.65 11.71
N ILE A 161 -31.75 -12.61 12.55
CA ILE A 161 -31.11 -11.30 12.35
C ILE A 161 -30.14 -11.06 13.49
N PHE A 162 -28.90 -10.69 13.16
CA PHE A 162 -27.80 -10.58 14.11
C PHE A 162 -27.01 -9.28 13.89
N PRO A 163 -26.43 -8.68 14.95
CA PRO A 163 -25.59 -7.50 14.79
C PRO A 163 -24.31 -7.79 13.95
N SER A 164 -23.81 -9.01 14.04
CA SER A 164 -22.68 -9.53 13.25
C SER A 164 -22.71 -11.04 13.26
N VAL A 165 -21.99 -11.67 12.34
CA VAL A 165 -21.80 -13.13 12.31
C VAL A 165 -20.32 -13.40 12.13
N SER A 166 -19.74 -14.29 12.94
CA SER A 166 -18.38 -14.80 12.74
C SER A 166 -18.40 -16.24 12.24
N LEU A 167 -17.47 -16.59 11.36
CA LEU A 167 -17.39 -17.89 10.72
C LEU A 167 -15.98 -18.46 10.82
N THR A 168 -15.92 -19.73 11.18
CA THR A 168 -14.72 -20.57 11.12
C THR A 168 -14.97 -21.78 10.24
N TRP A 169 -13.93 -22.43 9.75
CA TRP A 169 -14.04 -23.55 8.84
C TRP A 169 -12.91 -24.57 9.03
N SER A 170 -13.15 -25.76 8.52
CA SER A 170 -12.15 -26.82 8.36
C SER A 170 -11.87 -27.00 6.87
N GLY A 171 -10.61 -26.86 6.46
CA GLY A 171 -10.20 -26.85 5.06
C GLY A 171 -10.14 -25.46 4.46
N VAL A 172 -10.96 -25.17 3.47
CA VAL A 172 -11.00 -23.87 2.76
C VAL A 172 -12.41 -23.29 2.80
N ALA A 173 -12.54 -22.02 3.14
CA ALA A 173 -13.76 -21.26 2.96
C ALA A 173 -13.79 -20.58 1.58
N ASN A 174 -14.87 -20.81 0.84
CA ASN A 174 -15.14 -20.09 -0.41
C ASN A 174 -16.17 -19.00 -0.13
N VAL A 175 -15.78 -17.74 -0.39
CA VAL A 175 -16.59 -16.55 -0.18
C VAL A 175 -17.00 -15.97 -1.52
N VAL A 176 -18.28 -15.87 -1.78
CA VAL A 176 -18.87 -15.22 -2.95
C VAL A 176 -19.65 -14.00 -2.50
N ALA A 177 -19.22 -12.83 -2.88
CA ALA A 177 -19.85 -11.57 -2.51
C ALA A 177 -20.41 -10.86 -3.75
N LYS A 178 -21.58 -10.19 -3.60
CA LYS A 178 -22.34 -9.64 -4.74
C LYS A 178 -22.99 -8.30 -4.50
N ASN A 179 -23.11 -7.57 -5.61
CA ASN A 179 -24.01 -6.43 -5.74
C ASN A 179 -25.15 -6.66 -6.76
N GLY A 180 -25.12 -7.73 -7.50
CA GLY A 180 -26.07 -8.15 -8.54
C GLY A 180 -26.20 -9.66 -8.64
N SER A 181 -26.43 -10.20 -9.83
CA SER A 181 -26.49 -11.63 -10.09
C SER A 181 -25.12 -12.32 -9.86
N PHE A 182 -25.12 -13.63 -9.57
CA PHE A 182 -23.93 -14.37 -9.14
C PHE A 182 -23.02 -14.77 -10.32
N ASP A 183 -21.91 -14.06 -10.55
CA ASP A 183 -21.01 -14.31 -11.68
C ASP A 183 -19.58 -14.74 -11.33
N SER A 184 -19.22 -14.90 -10.06
CA SER A 184 -17.85 -15.27 -9.71
C SER A 184 -17.75 -16.61 -9.01
N ALA A 185 -16.66 -17.33 -9.26
CA ALA A 185 -16.27 -18.54 -8.53
C ALA A 185 -16.04 -18.28 -7.03
N GLY A 186 -15.98 -17.00 -6.62
CA GLY A 186 -15.63 -16.57 -5.27
C GLY A 186 -14.13 -16.60 -5.02
N HIS A 187 -13.76 -16.11 -3.84
CA HIS A 187 -12.39 -16.15 -3.35
C HIS A 187 -12.25 -17.23 -2.27
N ARG A 188 -11.11 -17.89 -2.25
CA ARG A 188 -10.83 -19.03 -1.36
C ARG A 188 -9.88 -18.61 -0.27
N TYR A 189 -10.24 -18.90 0.99
CA TYR A 189 -9.46 -18.55 2.18
C TYR A 189 -9.18 -19.79 2.99
N ARG A 190 -7.90 -20.01 3.34
CA ARG A 190 -7.47 -21.13 4.15
C ARG A 190 -7.45 -20.80 5.63
N TYR A 191 -7.07 -19.58 5.99
CA TYR A 191 -6.80 -19.13 7.34
C TYR A 191 -7.72 -18.01 7.79
N GLY A 192 -7.82 -17.87 9.11
CA GLY A 192 -8.47 -16.77 9.77
C GLY A 192 -9.88 -17.07 10.29
N THR A 193 -10.56 -16.02 10.68
CA THR A 193 -11.97 -16.00 11.07
C THR A 193 -12.66 -14.91 10.28
N ILE A 194 -13.67 -15.27 9.50
CA ILE A 194 -14.43 -14.29 8.71
C ILE A 194 -15.55 -13.72 9.54
N GLU A 195 -15.62 -12.39 9.57
CA GLU A 195 -16.72 -11.62 10.16
C GLU A 195 -17.56 -10.99 9.06
N ILE A 196 -18.87 -11.20 9.14
CA ILE A 196 -19.88 -10.52 8.33
C ILE A 196 -20.44 -9.38 9.17
N LEU A 197 -20.24 -8.16 8.71
CA LEU A 197 -20.59 -6.94 9.42
C LEU A 197 -21.53 -6.09 8.58
N PRO A 198 -22.56 -5.46 9.17
CA PRO A 198 -23.29 -4.43 8.48
C PRO A 198 -22.40 -3.21 8.22
N THR A 199 -22.71 -2.42 7.21
CA THR A 199 -22.04 -1.13 7.02
C THR A 199 -22.47 -0.14 8.08
N SER A 200 -21.63 0.86 8.38
CA SER A 200 -21.92 1.91 9.34
C SER A 200 -23.12 2.82 8.98
N ASP A 201 -23.62 2.74 7.75
CA ASP A 201 -24.81 3.46 7.29
C ASP A 201 -26.05 2.55 7.41
N PRO A 202 -26.88 2.71 8.46
CA PRO A 202 -28.06 1.86 8.69
C PRO A 202 -29.14 2.02 7.61
N SER A 203 -29.11 3.08 6.83
CA SER A 203 -30.04 3.26 5.70
C SER A 203 -29.70 2.35 4.52
N ARG A 204 -28.51 1.74 4.53
CA ARG A 204 -28.02 0.87 3.47
C ARG A 204 -28.01 -0.59 3.93
N THR A 205 -28.74 -1.43 3.23
CA THR A 205 -28.75 -2.89 3.41
C THR A 205 -27.49 -3.52 2.81
N ARG A 206 -26.30 -3.16 3.34
CA ARG A 206 -25.01 -3.59 2.81
C ARG A 206 -24.15 -4.23 3.88
N LEU A 207 -23.29 -5.15 3.46
CA LEU A 207 -22.41 -5.91 4.31
C LEU A 207 -20.95 -5.73 3.90
N ASN A 208 -20.06 -5.78 4.88
CA ASN A 208 -18.64 -5.94 4.71
C ASN A 208 -18.23 -7.35 5.13
N VAL A 209 -17.17 -7.88 4.52
CA VAL A 209 -16.55 -9.14 4.90
C VAL A 209 -15.14 -8.82 5.37
N VAL A 210 -14.84 -9.17 6.61
CA VAL A 210 -13.53 -8.95 7.22
C VAL A 210 -12.94 -10.29 7.61
N ASN A 211 -11.69 -10.55 7.29
CA ASN A 211 -10.96 -11.70 7.79
C ASN A 211 -9.99 -11.27 8.88
N SER A 212 -10.14 -11.84 10.07
CA SER A 212 -9.20 -11.68 11.18
C SER A 212 -8.17 -12.79 11.14
N LEU A 213 -6.90 -12.43 11.02
CA LEU A 213 -5.76 -13.31 10.78
C LEU A 213 -4.66 -13.03 11.79
N ARG A 214 -3.96 -14.04 12.26
CA ARG A 214 -2.69 -13.84 12.96
C ARG A 214 -1.65 -13.35 11.95
N LEU A 215 -0.96 -12.25 12.28
CA LEU A 215 -0.05 -11.61 11.33
C LEU A 215 1.03 -12.59 10.88
N HIS A 216 1.77 -13.20 11.82
CA HIS A 216 2.92 -14.05 11.51
C HIS A 216 2.53 -15.34 10.77
N GLU A 217 1.55 -16.08 11.30
CA GLU A 217 1.31 -17.48 10.91
C GLU A 217 0.24 -17.64 9.84
N GLU A 218 -0.58 -16.61 9.61
CA GLU A 218 -1.72 -16.72 8.69
C GLU A 218 -1.69 -15.65 7.58
N TYR A 219 -1.53 -14.38 7.96
CA TYR A 219 -1.52 -13.29 6.98
C TYR A 219 -0.30 -13.37 6.07
N LEU A 220 0.91 -13.54 6.63
CA LEU A 220 2.14 -13.58 5.85
C LEU A 220 2.22 -14.81 4.93
N TYR A 221 1.59 -15.93 5.28
CA TYR A 221 1.49 -17.09 4.39
C TYR A 221 0.55 -16.87 3.20
N GLY A 222 -0.39 -15.94 3.33
CA GLY A 222 -1.33 -15.59 2.28
C GLY A 222 -0.81 -14.55 1.28
N ILE A 223 0.40 -14.02 1.46
CA ILE A 223 0.98 -13.04 0.54
C ILE A 223 1.44 -13.74 -0.73
N SER A 224 0.69 -13.53 -1.82
CA SER A 224 0.90 -14.17 -3.12
C SER A 224 1.03 -13.16 -4.27
N GLU A 225 1.61 -11.99 -3.99
CA GLU A 225 1.77 -10.92 -4.98
C GLU A 225 2.83 -11.23 -6.05
N VAL A 226 3.70 -12.20 -5.78
CA VAL A 226 4.74 -12.66 -6.69
C VAL A 226 4.77 -14.18 -6.76
N SER A 227 5.36 -14.73 -7.82
CA SER A 227 5.46 -16.18 -7.98
C SER A 227 6.29 -16.83 -6.87
N SER A 228 5.79 -17.92 -6.28
CA SER A 228 6.52 -18.74 -5.29
C SER A 228 7.78 -19.41 -5.84
N ALA A 229 7.98 -19.40 -7.16
CA ALA A 229 9.19 -19.91 -7.81
C ALA A 229 10.34 -18.87 -7.86
N TRP A 230 10.13 -17.68 -7.32
CA TRP A 230 11.18 -16.68 -7.26
C TRP A 230 12.24 -17.04 -6.18
N PRO A 231 13.48 -16.52 -6.30
CA PRO A 231 14.51 -16.70 -5.28
C PRO A 231 14.03 -16.26 -3.89
N ASP A 232 14.40 -17.01 -2.86
CA ASP A 232 13.99 -16.78 -1.47
C ASP A 232 14.25 -15.34 -1.01
N ALA A 233 15.37 -14.74 -1.39
CA ALA A 233 15.69 -13.36 -1.04
C ALA A 233 14.65 -12.35 -1.56
N ALA A 234 14.08 -12.58 -2.75
CA ALA A 234 13.02 -11.73 -3.29
C ALA A 234 11.68 -11.96 -2.55
N LEU A 235 11.36 -13.22 -2.23
CA LEU A 235 10.17 -13.57 -1.44
C LEU A 235 10.26 -12.99 -0.03
N GLN A 236 11.39 -13.12 0.63
CA GLN A 236 11.65 -12.56 1.96
C GLN A 236 11.56 -11.02 1.95
N ALA A 237 12.11 -10.36 0.94
CA ALA A 237 12.00 -8.91 0.79
C ALA A 237 10.52 -8.47 0.66
N GLN A 238 9.72 -9.20 -0.13
CA GLN A 238 8.28 -8.94 -0.27
C GLN A 238 7.55 -9.12 1.08
N VAL A 239 7.85 -10.19 1.82
CA VAL A 239 7.26 -10.46 3.14
C VAL A 239 7.65 -9.39 4.16
N LEU A 240 8.91 -8.93 4.18
CA LEU A 240 9.36 -7.85 5.05
C LEU A 240 8.60 -6.55 4.79
N ALA A 241 8.42 -6.19 3.52
CA ALA A 241 7.65 -5.01 3.14
C ALA A 241 6.17 -5.14 3.56
N ALA A 242 5.54 -6.28 3.28
CA ALA A 242 4.15 -6.55 3.62
C ALA A 242 3.90 -6.58 5.14
N ARG A 243 4.81 -7.20 5.92
CA ARG A 243 4.74 -7.18 7.39
C ARG A 243 4.82 -5.75 7.93
N THR A 244 5.78 -4.97 7.43
CA THR A 244 5.95 -3.58 7.85
C THR A 244 4.72 -2.74 7.56
N TYR A 245 4.12 -2.93 6.38
CA TYR A 245 2.87 -2.27 6.01
C TYR A 245 1.74 -2.64 6.97
N ALA A 246 1.54 -3.93 7.23
CA ALA A 246 0.48 -4.41 8.12
C ALA A 246 0.63 -3.92 9.57
N LEU A 247 1.87 -3.73 10.05
CA LEU A 247 2.16 -3.19 11.37
C LEU A 247 1.96 -1.67 11.46
N SER A 248 1.97 -0.96 10.34
CA SER A 248 1.82 0.50 10.29
C SER A 248 0.38 0.95 10.00
N ALA A 249 -0.51 0.03 9.62
CA ALA A 249 -1.91 0.31 9.27
C ALA A 249 -2.81 0.30 10.50
#